data_503f79cf0f10e4dd20ff013dbad4a288
#
_entry.id   503f79cf0f10e4dd20ff013dbad4a288
#
_cell.length_a   1.000
_cell.length_b   1.000
_cell.length_c   1.000
_cell.angle_alpha   90.00
_cell.angle_beta   90.00
_cell.angle_gamma   90.00
#
_symmetry.space_group_name_H-M   'P 1'
#
loop_
_entity.id
_entity.type
_entity.pdbx_description
1 polymer ?
#
loop_
_entity_poly.entity_id
_entity_poly.type
_entity_poly.pdbx_seq_one_letter_code
_entity_poly.pdbx_strand_id
1 'polypeptide(L)'
;AAEHLRSSFEQDFVDTATTFIYDHLNTDGSGDMQFRPNAIYALDLISDSDLKMHETKEVWERLVYPWGVSSLDQYDEQFHPYHEQWYRYHKDDAYHNGTIWLWNNGMAMQRMIENGQQDIAYALFKNMNRQALAEGAVGSLSENADAWPRAGQTWVRRSGTFLQAWSNSEHIRVWNQYFLGIRPDMLNHSITIDPKLPSDLKEVDAQVNVGDGTLRMVFSKNGANGIYRYEWTGA
;
A
#
# COMPACT_ATOMS: atom_id res chain seq x y z
N ALA A 1 -16.36 -15.88 -17.00
CA ALA A 1 -15.61 -16.23 -15.77
C ALA A 1 -15.38 -15.01 -14.89
N ALA A 2 -14.76 -13.94 -15.39
CA ALA A 2 -14.43 -12.75 -14.58
C ALA A 2 -15.66 -12.03 -13.98
N GLU A 3 -16.71 -11.85 -14.75
CA GLU A 3 -17.96 -11.25 -14.26
C GLU A 3 -18.63 -12.12 -13.17
N HIS A 4 -18.61 -13.44 -13.36
CA HIS A 4 -19.15 -14.35 -12.34
C HIS A 4 -18.34 -14.29 -11.04
N LEU A 5 -17.00 -14.25 -11.14
CA LEU A 5 -16.13 -14.10 -9.96
C LEU A 5 -16.44 -12.81 -9.21
N ARG A 6 -16.57 -11.69 -9.94
CA ARG A 6 -16.89 -10.40 -9.33
C ARG A 6 -18.23 -10.42 -8.60
N SER A 7 -19.30 -10.89 -9.27
CA SER A 7 -20.62 -10.94 -8.66
C SER A 7 -20.69 -11.89 -7.45
N SER A 8 -19.99 -13.04 -7.50
CA SER A 8 -19.91 -13.94 -6.36
C SER A 8 -19.12 -13.34 -5.20
N PHE A 9 -18.01 -12.61 -5.51
CA PHE A 9 -17.25 -11.94 -4.47
C PHE A 9 -18.09 -10.88 -3.75
N GLU A 10 -18.76 -10.00 -4.50
CA GLU A 10 -19.63 -8.98 -3.91
C GLU A 10 -20.77 -9.60 -3.09
N GLN A 11 -21.37 -10.70 -3.58
CA GLN A 11 -22.46 -11.37 -2.88
C GLN A 11 -22.01 -12.01 -1.57
N ASP A 12 -20.83 -12.63 -1.54
CA ASP A 12 -20.39 -13.48 -0.45
C ASP A 12 -19.55 -12.73 0.59
N PHE A 13 -18.78 -11.70 0.16
CA PHE A 13 -17.82 -10.99 1.00
C PHE A 13 -18.24 -9.57 1.40
N VAL A 14 -19.30 -9.00 0.82
CA VAL A 14 -19.74 -7.65 1.17
C VAL A 14 -21.00 -7.69 1.99
N ASP A 15 -20.92 -7.21 3.23
CA ASP A 15 -22.11 -6.91 4.04
C ASP A 15 -22.70 -5.56 3.60
N THR A 16 -23.77 -5.62 2.83
CA THR A 16 -24.44 -4.43 2.31
C THR A 16 -25.14 -3.59 3.38
N ALA A 17 -25.40 -4.15 4.55
CA ALA A 17 -26.05 -3.43 5.66
C ALA A 17 -25.05 -2.51 6.40
N THR A 18 -23.79 -2.93 6.49
CA THR A 18 -22.73 -2.20 7.21
C THR A 18 -21.67 -1.63 6.27
N THR A 19 -21.72 -1.95 4.96
CA THR A 19 -20.68 -1.61 3.98
C THR A 19 -19.30 -2.20 4.32
N PHE A 20 -19.29 -3.34 5.03
CA PHE A 20 -18.07 -4.02 5.47
C PHE A 20 -17.68 -5.11 4.47
N ILE A 21 -16.37 -5.25 4.21
CA ILE A 21 -15.82 -6.33 3.39
C ILE A 21 -15.15 -7.32 4.35
N TYR A 22 -15.69 -8.54 4.42
CA TYR A 22 -15.17 -9.58 5.28
C TYR A 22 -13.74 -9.97 4.91
N ASP A 23 -12.91 -10.20 5.94
CA ASP A 23 -11.54 -10.69 5.73
C ASP A 23 -11.55 -12.11 5.14
N HIS A 24 -12.40 -12.97 5.68
CA HIS A 24 -12.65 -14.32 5.18
C HIS A 24 -14.05 -14.80 5.56
N LEU A 25 -14.44 -15.93 5.00
CA LEU A 25 -15.65 -16.65 5.41
C LEU A 25 -15.27 -17.80 6.33
N ASN A 26 -15.96 -17.90 7.44
CA ASN A 26 -15.84 -19.02 8.38
C ASN A 26 -16.39 -20.32 7.78
N THR A 27 -16.10 -21.46 8.40
CA THR A 27 -16.57 -22.77 7.94
C THR A 27 -18.09 -22.95 7.95
N ASP A 28 -18.80 -22.14 8.73
CA ASP A 28 -20.26 -22.08 8.78
C ASP A 28 -20.87 -21.09 7.77
N GLY A 29 -20.02 -20.40 6.99
CA GLY A 29 -20.42 -19.41 6.01
C GLY A 29 -20.60 -17.99 6.55
N SER A 30 -20.42 -17.76 7.86
CA SER A 30 -20.44 -16.42 8.42
C SER A 30 -19.18 -15.63 8.02
N GLY A 31 -19.32 -14.31 7.84
CA GLY A 31 -18.18 -13.43 7.57
C GLY A 31 -17.37 -13.14 8.82
N ASP A 32 -16.05 -13.08 8.69
CA ASP A 32 -15.17 -12.59 9.75
C ASP A 32 -15.22 -11.05 9.81
N MET A 33 -15.46 -10.53 11.01
CA MET A 33 -15.63 -9.09 11.24
C MET A 33 -14.34 -8.39 11.72
N GLN A 34 -13.21 -9.09 11.76
CA GLN A 34 -11.93 -8.45 12.08
C GLN A 34 -11.51 -7.49 10.96
N PHE A 35 -11.17 -6.26 11.32
CA PHE A 35 -10.76 -5.29 10.33
C PHE A 35 -9.27 -5.42 10.03
N ARG A 36 -8.97 -5.92 8.84
CA ARG A 36 -7.64 -6.23 8.32
C ARG A 36 -7.38 -5.54 6.97
N PRO A 37 -6.14 -5.40 6.52
CA PRO A 37 -5.84 -4.71 5.26
C PRO A 37 -6.17 -5.52 4.01
N ASN A 38 -6.63 -6.78 4.12
CA ASN A 38 -6.77 -7.69 2.99
C ASN A 38 -7.80 -7.20 1.96
N ALA A 39 -8.86 -6.53 2.41
CA ALA A 39 -9.90 -5.99 1.55
C ALA A 39 -9.35 -5.07 0.44
N ILE A 40 -8.29 -4.28 0.71
CA ILE A 40 -7.74 -3.36 -0.31
C ILE A 40 -7.19 -4.07 -1.56
N TYR A 41 -6.83 -5.35 -1.46
CA TYR A 41 -6.39 -6.16 -2.60
C TYR A 41 -7.57 -6.61 -3.46
N ALA A 42 -8.73 -6.77 -2.86
CA ALA A 42 -9.95 -7.23 -3.53
C ALA A 42 -10.78 -6.09 -4.13
N LEU A 43 -10.44 -4.83 -3.91
CA LEU A 43 -11.25 -3.69 -4.38
C LEU A 43 -11.45 -3.65 -5.90
N ASP A 44 -10.58 -4.29 -6.70
CA ASP A 44 -10.80 -4.42 -8.15
C ASP A 44 -11.97 -5.34 -8.50
N LEU A 45 -12.43 -6.17 -7.56
CA LEU A 45 -13.61 -7.03 -7.69
C LEU A 45 -14.90 -6.29 -7.31
N ILE A 46 -14.82 -5.15 -6.65
CA ILE A 46 -15.97 -4.34 -6.25
C ILE A 46 -16.39 -3.42 -7.41
N SER A 47 -17.67 -3.36 -7.71
CA SER A 47 -18.22 -2.50 -8.75
C SER A 47 -18.54 -1.09 -8.23
N ASP A 48 -18.97 -1.00 -6.97
CA ASP A 48 -19.38 0.24 -6.32
C ASP A 48 -18.15 1.11 -5.97
N SER A 49 -18.08 2.29 -6.59
CA SER A 49 -16.99 3.25 -6.36
C SER A 49 -17.03 3.89 -4.97
N ASP A 50 -18.21 4.07 -4.40
CA ASP A 50 -18.36 4.68 -3.08
C ASP A 50 -17.93 3.70 -2.01
N LEU A 51 -18.24 2.41 -2.17
CA LEU A 51 -17.71 1.35 -1.29
C LEU A 51 -16.19 1.23 -1.36
N LYS A 52 -15.59 1.30 -2.57
CA LYS A 52 -14.12 1.32 -2.71
C LYS A 52 -13.47 2.49 -1.97
N MET A 53 -14.05 3.67 -2.11
CA MET A 53 -13.55 4.87 -1.46
C MET A 53 -13.73 4.79 0.06
N HIS A 54 -14.88 4.30 0.52
CA HIS A 54 -15.18 4.06 1.93
C HIS A 54 -14.15 3.09 2.55
N GLU A 55 -13.96 1.92 1.96
CA GLU A 55 -13.02 0.92 2.46
C GLU A 55 -11.57 1.42 2.47
N THR A 56 -11.16 2.13 1.41
CA THR A 56 -9.84 2.76 1.36
C THR A 56 -9.64 3.74 2.53
N LYS A 57 -10.65 4.54 2.82
CA LYS A 57 -10.62 5.51 3.93
C LYS A 57 -10.54 4.81 5.28
N GLU A 58 -11.39 3.78 5.52
CA GLU A 58 -11.40 3.01 6.76
C GLU A 58 -10.03 2.34 7.01
N VAL A 59 -9.46 1.71 6.00
CA VAL A 59 -8.10 1.12 6.10
C VAL A 59 -7.08 2.20 6.46
N TRP A 60 -7.16 3.36 5.82
CA TRP A 60 -6.22 4.43 6.08
C TRP A 60 -6.35 5.01 7.49
N GLU A 61 -7.55 5.21 7.98
CA GLU A 61 -7.81 5.77 9.31
C GLU A 61 -7.52 4.78 10.46
N ARG A 62 -7.77 3.48 10.24
CA ARG A 62 -7.70 2.46 11.30
C ARG A 62 -6.40 1.66 11.30
N LEU A 63 -5.79 1.44 10.14
CA LEU A 63 -4.65 0.53 10.02
C LEU A 63 -3.33 1.23 9.64
N VAL A 64 -3.38 2.45 9.06
CA VAL A 64 -2.16 3.10 8.58
C VAL A 64 -1.53 3.96 9.67
N TYR A 65 -0.33 3.59 10.05
CA TYR A 65 0.55 4.35 10.93
C TYR A 65 1.63 5.09 10.12
N PRO A 66 2.36 6.04 10.71
CA PRO A 66 3.47 6.72 10.02
C PRO A 66 4.52 5.77 9.42
N TRP A 67 4.65 4.57 9.97
CA TRP A 67 5.63 3.54 9.56
C TRP A 67 5.04 2.37 8.79
N GLY A 68 3.74 2.36 8.52
CA GLY A 68 3.14 1.37 7.64
C GLY A 68 1.76 0.90 8.07
N VAL A 69 1.28 -0.14 7.38
CA VAL A 69 -0.07 -0.71 7.53
C VAL A 69 -0.06 -1.87 8.51
N SER A 70 -0.84 -1.75 9.58
CA SER A 70 -1.06 -2.82 10.56
C SER A 70 -1.87 -3.97 9.98
N SER A 71 -1.59 -5.18 10.45
CA SER A 71 -2.31 -6.39 10.04
C SER A 71 -3.66 -6.59 10.74
N LEU A 72 -3.95 -5.78 11.76
CA LEU A 72 -5.23 -5.80 12.50
C LEU A 72 -5.49 -4.41 13.08
N ASP A 73 -6.77 -4.06 13.21
CA ASP A 73 -7.21 -2.84 13.87
C ASP A 73 -6.76 -2.80 15.35
N GLN A 74 -6.24 -1.65 15.78
CA GLN A 74 -5.77 -1.46 17.16
C GLN A 74 -6.87 -1.57 18.23
N TYR A 75 -8.13 -1.50 17.84
CA TYR A 75 -9.27 -1.66 18.74
C TYR A 75 -9.81 -3.08 18.83
N ASP A 76 -9.24 -4.01 18.06
CA ASP A 76 -9.56 -5.44 18.16
C ASP A 76 -8.95 -6.03 19.45
N GLU A 77 -9.70 -6.91 20.11
CA GLU A 77 -9.26 -7.55 21.37
C GLU A 77 -8.02 -8.41 21.20
N GLN A 78 -7.74 -8.88 19.96
CA GLN A 78 -6.58 -9.70 19.63
C GLN A 78 -5.38 -8.87 19.17
N PHE A 79 -5.48 -7.53 19.18
CA PHE A 79 -4.40 -6.67 18.70
C PHE A 79 -3.15 -6.73 19.59
N HIS A 80 -2.01 -7.02 18.99
CA HIS A 80 -0.70 -7.08 19.61
C HIS A 80 0.30 -6.15 18.89
N PRO A 81 0.62 -4.97 19.48
CA PRO A 81 1.40 -3.95 18.77
C PRO A 81 2.89 -4.26 18.62
N TYR A 82 3.41 -5.26 19.33
CA TYR A 82 4.84 -5.53 19.38
C TYR A 82 5.17 -6.94 18.91
N HIS A 83 5.81 -7.05 17.78
CA HIS A 83 6.32 -8.33 17.30
C HIS A 83 7.50 -8.83 18.17
N GLU A 84 7.65 -10.15 18.28
CA GLU A 84 8.73 -10.82 19.02
C GLU A 84 8.77 -10.49 20.54
N GLN A 85 7.64 -10.18 21.17
CA GLN A 85 7.54 -10.07 22.63
C GLN A 85 7.10 -11.38 23.29
N TRP A 86 7.90 -12.42 23.15
CA TRP A 86 7.59 -13.80 23.56
C TRP A 86 7.36 -13.99 25.06
N TYR A 87 7.74 -13.04 25.86
CA TYR A 87 7.45 -13.03 27.30
C TYR A 87 6.03 -12.53 27.66
N ARG A 88 5.32 -11.92 26.71
CA ARG A 88 3.94 -11.43 26.89
C ARG A 88 2.91 -12.34 26.22
N TYR A 89 3.22 -12.85 25.05
CA TYR A 89 2.35 -13.68 24.24
C TYR A 89 3.18 -14.57 23.30
N HIS A 90 2.53 -15.56 22.73
CA HIS A 90 3.22 -16.43 21.77
C HIS A 90 3.76 -15.58 20.59
N LYS A 91 4.94 -15.91 20.09
CA LYS A 91 5.64 -15.12 19.05
C LYS A 91 4.79 -14.85 17.81
N ASP A 92 3.91 -15.79 17.44
CA ASP A 92 3.11 -15.71 16.24
C ASP A 92 1.79 -14.95 16.45
N ASP A 93 1.40 -14.67 17.71
CA ASP A 93 0.16 -13.92 18.00
C ASP A 93 0.17 -12.53 17.40
N ALA A 94 1.29 -11.79 17.50
CA ALA A 94 1.43 -10.48 16.93
C ALA A 94 1.62 -10.48 15.39
N TYR A 95 2.15 -11.58 14.83
CA TYR A 95 2.62 -11.64 13.46
C TYR A 95 1.51 -11.32 12.43
N HIS A 96 0.28 -11.76 12.72
CA HIS A 96 -0.90 -11.45 11.93
C HIS A 96 -1.92 -10.58 12.68
N ASN A 97 -1.67 -10.20 13.93
CA ASN A 97 -2.60 -9.46 14.77
C ASN A 97 -1.98 -8.16 15.30
N GLY A 98 -1.51 -7.30 14.41
CA GLY A 98 -1.03 -5.97 14.75
C GLY A 98 0.34 -5.61 14.18
N THR A 99 1.20 -6.61 13.89
CA THR A 99 2.47 -6.37 13.20
C THR A 99 2.24 -5.66 11.88
N ILE A 100 3.04 -4.65 11.60
CA ILE A 100 3.07 -3.98 10.31
C ILE A 100 3.83 -4.85 9.30
N TRP A 101 3.20 -5.11 8.17
CA TRP A 101 3.80 -5.76 7.02
C TRP A 101 4.07 -4.72 5.95
N LEU A 102 5.35 -4.40 5.73
CA LEU A 102 5.72 -3.24 4.92
C LEU A 102 5.33 -3.35 3.45
N TRP A 103 5.13 -4.55 2.93
CA TRP A 103 4.64 -4.73 1.56
C TRP A 103 3.20 -4.24 1.37
N ASN A 104 2.36 -4.23 2.42
CA ASN A 104 1.00 -3.67 2.36
C ASN A 104 0.98 -2.17 2.06
N ASN A 105 2.08 -1.47 2.37
CA ASN A 105 2.18 -0.03 2.18
C ASN A 105 2.00 0.38 0.72
N GLY A 106 2.53 -0.44 -0.22
CA GLY A 106 2.40 -0.17 -1.66
C GLY A 106 0.94 -0.16 -2.12
N MET A 107 0.16 -1.16 -1.69
CA MET A 107 -1.27 -1.23 -2.04
C MET A 107 -2.07 -0.12 -1.37
N ALA A 108 -1.84 0.16 -0.09
CA ALA A 108 -2.54 1.24 0.61
C ALA A 108 -2.29 2.59 -0.06
N MET A 109 -1.04 2.90 -0.43
CA MET A 109 -0.71 4.12 -1.18
C MET A 109 -1.38 4.15 -2.56
N GLN A 110 -1.38 3.01 -3.28
CA GLN A 110 -2.06 2.89 -4.57
C GLN A 110 -3.53 3.29 -4.47
N ARG A 111 -4.28 2.68 -3.55
CA ARG A 111 -5.72 2.97 -3.38
C ARG A 111 -5.99 4.43 -3.03
N MET A 112 -5.13 5.03 -2.22
CA MET A 112 -5.21 6.46 -1.90
C MET A 112 -4.97 7.35 -3.11
N ILE A 113 -3.97 7.01 -3.95
CA ILE A 113 -3.67 7.72 -5.20
C ILE A 113 -4.83 7.59 -6.19
N GLU A 114 -5.41 6.39 -6.33
CA GLU A 114 -6.58 6.14 -7.18
C GLU A 114 -7.79 7.00 -6.77
N ASN A 115 -7.91 7.31 -5.48
CA ASN A 115 -8.93 8.21 -4.93
C ASN A 115 -8.54 9.71 -4.97
N GLY A 116 -7.46 10.08 -5.67
CA GLY A 116 -7.02 11.47 -5.81
C GLY A 116 -6.35 12.05 -4.55
N GLN A 117 -5.93 11.20 -3.60
CA GLN A 117 -5.30 11.58 -2.34
C GLN A 117 -3.78 11.31 -2.34
N GLN A 118 -3.11 11.64 -3.45
CA GLN A 118 -1.68 11.39 -3.65
C GLN A 118 -0.78 12.10 -2.61
N ASP A 119 -1.20 13.23 -2.06
CA ASP A 119 -0.41 13.95 -1.03
C ASP A 119 -0.36 13.18 0.29
N ILE A 120 -1.48 12.54 0.68
CA ILE A 120 -1.55 11.68 1.86
C ILE A 120 -0.70 10.43 1.64
N ALA A 121 -0.84 9.77 0.49
CA ALA A 121 -0.02 8.62 0.13
C ALA A 121 1.48 8.97 0.14
N TYR A 122 1.84 10.15 -0.32
CA TYR A 122 3.23 10.60 -0.35
C TYR A 122 3.84 10.83 1.04
N ALA A 123 3.04 11.18 2.03
CA ALA A 123 3.52 11.25 3.41
C ALA A 123 4.01 9.89 3.90
N LEU A 124 3.26 8.81 3.63
CA LEU A 124 3.70 7.44 3.94
C LEU A 124 4.93 7.05 3.09
N PHE A 125 4.95 7.40 1.81
CA PHE A 125 6.09 7.13 0.92
C PHE A 125 7.39 7.76 1.46
N LYS A 126 7.35 9.01 1.91
CA LYS A 126 8.51 9.70 2.52
C LYS A 126 8.97 9.00 3.80
N ASN A 127 8.04 8.48 4.60
CA ASN A 127 8.37 7.72 5.81
C ASN A 127 9.03 6.37 5.47
N MET A 128 8.63 5.71 4.39
CA MET A 128 9.30 4.49 3.91
C MET A 128 10.72 4.82 3.41
N ASN A 129 10.90 5.95 2.71
CA ASN A 129 12.25 6.42 2.35
C ASN A 129 13.12 6.68 3.59
N ARG A 130 12.55 7.31 4.63
CA ARG A 130 13.26 7.49 5.91
C ARG A 130 13.66 6.13 6.50
N GLN A 131 12.76 5.16 6.52
CA GLN A 131 13.08 3.83 7.02
C GLN A 131 14.19 3.16 6.22
N ALA A 132 14.14 3.21 4.89
CA ALA A 132 15.16 2.62 4.03
C ALA A 132 16.52 3.30 4.14
N LEU A 133 16.58 4.59 4.48
CA LEU A 133 17.82 5.36 4.48
C LEU A 133 18.43 5.56 5.87
N ALA A 134 17.61 5.61 6.93
CA ALA A 134 18.06 6.07 8.24
C ALA A 134 17.67 5.14 9.41
N GLU A 135 16.62 4.33 9.27
CA GLU A 135 16.06 3.59 10.41
C GLU A 135 16.35 2.07 10.37
N GLY A 136 16.95 1.58 9.29
CA GLY A 136 17.19 0.16 9.07
C GLY A 136 18.49 -0.18 8.38
N ALA A 137 18.47 -1.26 7.60
CA ALA A 137 19.55 -1.56 6.67
C ALA A 137 19.46 -0.58 5.50
N VAL A 138 20.52 0.19 5.28
CA VAL A 138 20.54 1.25 4.27
C VAL A 138 20.23 0.70 2.89
N GLY A 139 19.27 1.31 2.23
CA GLY A 139 18.81 0.92 0.89
C GLY A 139 17.77 -0.21 0.91
N SER A 140 17.20 -0.58 2.08
CA SER A 140 16.20 -1.63 2.15
C SER A 140 15.12 -1.36 3.20
N LEU A 141 13.95 -1.94 2.94
CA LEU A 141 12.84 -2.05 3.88
C LEU A 141 12.85 -3.45 4.51
N SER A 142 12.49 -3.52 5.80
CA SER A 142 12.32 -4.81 6.48
C SER A 142 11.03 -5.50 6.08
N GLU A 143 10.89 -6.74 6.49
CA GLU A 143 9.65 -7.51 6.34
C GLU A 143 8.55 -6.90 7.19
N ASN A 144 8.84 -6.72 8.48
CA ASN A 144 7.90 -6.31 9.50
C ASN A 144 8.42 -5.14 10.33
N ALA A 145 7.48 -4.51 11.04
CA ALA A 145 7.76 -3.55 12.10
C ALA A 145 6.69 -3.67 13.21
N ASP A 146 7.04 -3.22 14.42
CA ASP A 146 6.05 -3.02 15.49
C ASP A 146 5.01 -1.97 15.05
N ALA A 147 3.76 -2.10 15.52
CA ALA A 147 2.75 -1.08 15.25
C ALA A 147 2.98 0.17 16.10
N TRP A 148 3.51 0.01 17.32
CA TRP A 148 3.79 1.14 18.22
C TRP A 148 5.27 1.25 18.57
N PRO A 149 5.80 2.48 18.75
CA PRO A 149 7.14 2.67 19.29
C PRO A 149 7.23 2.11 20.71
N ARG A 150 8.35 1.47 21.02
CA ARG A 150 8.64 1.04 22.38
C ARG A 150 9.04 2.22 23.25
N ALA A 151 8.98 2.06 24.58
CA ALA A 151 9.33 3.11 25.52
C ALA A 151 10.73 3.71 25.21
N GLY A 152 10.80 5.04 25.08
CA GLY A 152 12.02 5.77 24.74
C GLY A 152 12.42 5.77 23.26
N GLN A 153 11.63 5.17 22.38
CA GLN A 153 11.88 5.17 20.93
C GLN A 153 11.00 6.20 20.22
N THR A 154 11.56 6.86 19.22
CA THR A 154 10.84 7.81 18.33
C THR A 154 10.39 7.16 17.02
N TRP A 155 10.86 5.93 16.77
CA TRP A 155 10.49 5.11 15.62
C TRP A 155 10.23 3.67 16.09
N VAL A 156 9.52 2.89 15.29
CA VAL A 156 9.20 1.51 15.66
C VAL A 156 10.39 0.57 15.45
N ARG A 157 10.42 -0.51 16.22
CA ARG A 157 11.38 -1.59 16.01
C ARG A 157 10.99 -2.35 14.73
N ARG A 158 11.97 -2.59 13.91
CA ARG A 158 11.86 -3.48 12.74
C ARG A 158 12.11 -4.93 13.17
N SER A 159 11.48 -5.85 12.48
CA SER A 159 11.57 -7.29 12.77
C SER A 159 11.41 -8.12 11.49
N GLY A 160 11.51 -9.43 11.62
CA GLY A 160 11.57 -10.32 10.48
C GLY A 160 12.86 -10.13 9.69
N THR A 161 12.82 -10.31 8.39
CA THR A 161 13.98 -10.13 7.49
C THR A 161 14.24 -8.65 7.25
N PHE A 162 15.48 -8.19 7.49
CA PHE A 162 15.84 -6.76 7.34
C PHE A 162 15.96 -6.30 5.89
N LEU A 163 16.22 -7.22 4.95
CA LEU A 163 16.39 -6.95 3.53
C LEU A 163 15.29 -7.71 2.77
N GLN A 164 14.08 -7.18 2.77
CA GLN A 164 12.93 -7.91 2.23
C GLN A 164 12.55 -7.43 0.82
N ALA A 165 12.63 -8.35 -0.14
CA ALA A 165 12.41 -8.04 -1.54
C ALA A 165 11.00 -7.50 -1.82
N TRP A 166 9.94 -8.11 -1.28
CA TRP A 166 8.57 -7.68 -1.52
C TRP A 166 8.26 -6.29 -0.97
N SER A 167 8.82 -5.91 0.19
CA SER A 167 8.64 -4.56 0.74
C SER A 167 9.28 -3.50 -0.16
N ASN A 168 10.48 -3.80 -0.69
CA ASN A 168 11.18 -2.92 -1.61
C ASN A 168 10.47 -2.86 -2.97
N SER A 169 10.04 -4.00 -3.52
CA SER A 169 9.36 -4.03 -4.81
C SER A 169 8.03 -3.28 -4.79
N GLU A 170 7.24 -3.39 -3.74
CA GLU A 170 6.00 -2.62 -3.59
C GLU A 170 6.26 -1.12 -3.47
N HIS A 171 7.32 -0.73 -2.77
CA HIS A 171 7.72 0.68 -2.66
C HIS A 171 8.13 1.27 -4.03
N ILE A 172 8.93 0.52 -4.80
CA ILE A 172 9.34 0.91 -6.16
C ILE A 172 8.13 0.87 -7.11
N ARG A 173 7.28 -0.15 -7.00
CA ARG A 173 6.08 -0.30 -7.85
C ARG A 173 5.15 0.89 -7.71
N VAL A 174 4.81 1.29 -6.48
CA VAL A 174 3.90 2.43 -6.26
C VAL A 174 4.49 3.73 -6.78
N TRP A 175 5.80 3.94 -6.66
CA TRP A 175 6.45 5.10 -7.23
C TRP A 175 6.31 5.13 -8.76
N ASN A 176 6.73 4.08 -9.43
CA ASN A 176 6.74 4.04 -10.90
C ASN A 176 5.33 3.98 -11.49
N GLN A 177 4.47 3.12 -10.96
CA GLN A 177 3.17 2.83 -11.58
C GLN A 177 2.05 3.78 -11.16
N TYR A 178 2.19 4.45 -10.00
CA TYR A 178 1.11 5.29 -9.47
C TYR A 178 1.52 6.74 -9.29
N PHE A 179 2.64 7.07 -8.67
CA PHE A 179 3.08 8.46 -8.61
C PHE A 179 3.55 8.97 -9.99
N LEU A 180 4.49 8.28 -10.63
CA LEU A 180 4.89 8.60 -12.01
C LEU A 180 3.81 8.20 -13.02
N GLY A 181 2.94 7.27 -12.67
CA GLY A 181 1.82 6.82 -13.49
C GLY A 181 2.23 6.02 -14.73
N ILE A 182 3.41 5.42 -14.75
CA ILE A 182 3.94 4.68 -15.90
C ILE A 182 3.64 3.20 -15.73
N ARG A 183 2.65 2.70 -16.46
CA ARG A 183 2.17 1.31 -16.40
C ARG A 183 2.32 0.63 -17.76
N PRO A 184 3.39 -0.17 -17.97
CA PRO A 184 3.56 -0.94 -19.18
C PRO A 184 2.58 -2.11 -19.28
N ASP A 185 2.03 -2.32 -20.46
CA ASP A 185 1.30 -3.52 -20.87
C ASP A 185 1.99 -4.12 -22.09
N MET A 186 2.96 -4.98 -21.84
CA MET A 186 3.78 -5.55 -22.90
C MET A 186 3.02 -6.55 -23.78
N LEU A 187 1.93 -7.14 -23.27
CA LEU A 187 1.08 -8.04 -24.07
C LEU A 187 0.33 -7.28 -25.17
N ASN A 188 -0.09 -6.06 -24.85
CA ASN A 188 -0.81 -5.18 -25.78
C ASN A 188 0.10 -4.13 -26.43
N HIS A 189 1.42 -4.21 -26.26
CA HIS A 189 2.40 -3.25 -26.77
C HIS A 189 2.03 -1.80 -26.46
N SER A 190 1.60 -1.55 -25.22
CA SER A 190 1.12 -0.23 -24.78
C SER A 190 1.73 0.20 -23.47
N ILE A 191 1.75 1.49 -23.23
CA ILE A 191 2.14 2.10 -21.96
C ILE A 191 1.04 3.10 -21.58
N THR A 192 0.43 2.89 -20.41
CA THR A 192 -0.45 3.91 -19.82
C THR A 192 0.41 4.93 -19.09
N ILE A 193 0.17 6.21 -19.35
CA ILE A 193 0.83 7.32 -18.66
C ILE A 193 -0.24 8.17 -17.98
N ASP A 194 -0.29 8.12 -16.65
CA ASP A 194 -1.27 8.83 -15.81
C ASP A 194 -0.61 9.28 -14.48
N PRO A 195 0.24 10.33 -14.52
CA PRO A 195 0.97 10.79 -13.35
C PRO A 195 0.05 11.39 -12.30
N LYS A 196 0.30 11.04 -11.04
CA LYS A 196 -0.36 11.56 -9.84
C LYS A 196 0.70 12.07 -8.87
N LEU A 197 1.49 13.05 -9.31
CA LEU A 197 2.57 13.59 -8.50
C LEU A 197 2.01 14.41 -7.32
N PRO A 198 2.59 14.27 -6.12
CA PRO A 198 2.17 15.04 -4.96
C PRO A 198 2.46 16.53 -5.14
N SER A 199 1.67 17.35 -4.46
CA SER A 199 1.64 18.81 -4.65
C SER A 199 2.95 19.51 -4.24
N ASP A 200 3.73 18.92 -3.33
CA ASP A 200 5.00 19.44 -2.84
C ASP A 200 6.20 19.15 -3.77
N LEU A 201 6.06 18.25 -4.75
CA LEU A 201 7.08 18.02 -5.76
C LEU A 201 7.05 19.12 -6.82
N LYS A 202 8.24 19.70 -7.05
CA LYS A 202 8.43 20.79 -8.03
C LYS A 202 9.07 20.30 -9.32
N GLU A 203 9.93 19.31 -9.21
CA GLU A 203 10.71 18.77 -10.33
C GLU A 203 10.84 17.25 -10.16
N VAL A 204 10.75 16.52 -11.26
CA VAL A 204 11.03 15.11 -11.36
C VAL A 204 11.75 14.87 -12.68
N ASP A 205 12.83 14.11 -12.64
CA ASP A 205 13.49 13.53 -13.82
C ASP A 205 13.67 12.04 -13.54
N ALA A 206 12.86 11.23 -14.20
CA ALA A 206 12.80 9.81 -13.96
C ALA A 206 12.95 9.02 -15.27
N GLN A 207 13.63 7.88 -15.18
CA GLN A 207 13.78 6.94 -16.28
C GLN A 207 13.23 5.58 -15.85
N VAL A 208 12.39 4.98 -16.69
CA VAL A 208 11.79 3.67 -16.47
C VAL A 208 12.08 2.80 -17.67
N ASN A 209 12.71 1.65 -17.43
CA ASN A 209 12.93 0.66 -18.47
C ASN A 209 11.61 -0.08 -18.77
N VAL A 210 11.27 -0.19 -20.04
CA VAL A 210 10.06 -0.86 -20.52
C VAL A 210 10.43 -1.72 -21.73
N GLY A 211 10.41 -3.04 -21.57
CA GLY A 211 10.91 -3.94 -22.60
C GLY A 211 12.37 -3.63 -22.98
N ASP A 212 12.63 -3.42 -24.25
CA ASP A 212 13.96 -3.08 -24.78
C ASP A 212 14.20 -1.56 -24.85
N GLY A 213 13.25 -0.77 -24.38
CA GLY A 213 13.33 0.69 -24.41
C GLY A 213 13.37 1.33 -23.02
N THR A 214 13.56 2.64 -23.02
CA THR A 214 13.55 3.47 -21.83
C THR A 214 12.61 4.66 -22.05
N LEU A 215 11.69 4.85 -21.12
CA LEU A 215 10.85 6.04 -21.05
C LEU A 215 11.43 7.00 -20.01
N ARG A 216 11.80 8.19 -20.46
CA ARG A 216 12.17 9.30 -19.55
C ARG A 216 10.99 10.22 -19.38
N MET A 217 10.67 10.55 -18.14
CA MET A 217 9.69 11.56 -17.79
C MET A 217 10.36 12.71 -17.07
N VAL A 218 10.17 13.92 -17.59
CA VAL A 218 10.61 15.16 -16.92
C VAL A 218 9.37 15.97 -16.56
N PHE A 219 9.24 16.29 -15.29
CA PHE A 219 8.21 17.16 -14.77
C PHE A 219 8.82 18.41 -14.17
N SER A 220 8.24 19.58 -14.46
CA SER A 220 8.57 20.81 -13.78
C SER A 220 7.30 21.61 -13.47
N LYS A 221 7.21 22.15 -12.24
CA LYS A 221 6.09 22.94 -11.78
C LYS A 221 6.45 24.42 -11.81
N ASN A 222 5.69 25.22 -12.56
CA ASN A 222 5.80 26.67 -12.59
C ASN A 222 4.47 27.29 -12.13
N GLY A 223 4.46 27.79 -10.90
CA GLY A 223 3.23 28.26 -10.26
C GLY A 223 2.25 27.13 -9.99
N ALA A 224 1.00 27.29 -10.42
CA ALA A 224 -0.06 26.28 -10.28
C ALA A 224 -0.01 25.18 -11.35
N ASN A 225 0.71 25.39 -12.44
CA ASN A 225 0.71 24.47 -13.60
C ASN A 225 1.96 23.58 -13.58
N GLY A 226 1.76 22.31 -13.92
CA GLY A 226 2.83 21.34 -14.16
C GLY A 226 3.02 21.10 -15.66
N ILE A 227 4.27 21.00 -16.09
CA ILE A 227 4.64 20.67 -17.47
C ILE A 227 5.31 19.29 -17.43
N TYR A 228 4.81 18.36 -18.23
CA TYR A 228 5.35 17.04 -18.43
C TYR A 228 5.99 16.92 -19.81
N ARG A 229 7.17 16.31 -19.88
CA ARG A 229 7.83 15.90 -21.13
C ARG A 229 8.16 14.44 -21.05
N TYR A 230 7.94 13.74 -22.15
CA TYR A 230 8.23 12.30 -22.26
C TYR A 230 9.15 12.09 -23.44
N GLU A 231 10.19 11.29 -23.23
CA GLU A 231 11.16 10.91 -24.25
C GLU A 231 11.23 9.37 -24.26
N TRP A 232 11.01 8.77 -25.40
CA TRP A 232 11.15 7.34 -25.61
C TRP A 232 12.43 7.04 -26.38
N THR A 233 13.23 6.11 -25.88
CA THR A 233 14.42 5.57 -26.55
C THR A 233 14.30 4.06 -26.61
N GLY A 234 14.05 3.53 -27.79
CA GLY A 234 13.87 2.10 -28.06
C GLY A 234 13.38 1.88 -29.50
N ALA A 235 13.44 0.63 -29.94
CA ALA A 235 12.93 0.25 -31.27
C ALA A 235 11.40 0.25 -31.30
#